data_dbeb590415125514fe696c598b4cdc68
#
_entry.id   dbeb590415125514fe696c598b4cdc68
#
_cell.length_a   1.000
_cell.length_b   1.000
_cell.length_c   1.000
_cell.angle_alpha   90.00
_cell.angle_beta   90.00
_cell.angle_gamma   90.00
#
_symmetry.space_group_name_H-M   'P 1'
#
loop_
_entity.id
_entity.type
_entity.pdbx_description
1 polymer ?
#
loop_
_entity_poly.entity_id
_entity_poly.type
_entity_poly.pdbx_seq_one_letter_code
_entity_poly.pdbx_strand_id
1 'polypeptide(L)'
;MAEFNPLNEIHVASARAAVVEAAKGLRSGELPFIEGVRTISAQRFCVPGALDSPDFLFFAAIDSETDHLPAAHMRAQCSTSWLETCDREASAVAATHAGAVGAACDGILLMLDETA
;
A
#
# COMPACT_ATOMS: atom_id res chain seq x y z
N MET A 1 -13.25 -28.20 -1.74
CA MET A 1 -13.78 -26.97 -2.33
C MET A 1 -14.25 -26.04 -1.23
N ALA A 2 -13.85 -24.80 -1.27
CA ALA A 2 -14.32 -23.85 -0.29
C ALA A 2 -15.80 -23.54 -0.50
N GLU A 3 -16.55 -23.49 0.58
CA GLU A 3 -17.95 -23.11 0.51
C GLU A 3 -18.09 -21.62 0.21
N PHE A 4 -19.13 -21.26 -0.51
CA PHE A 4 -19.47 -19.87 -0.72
C PHE A 4 -19.83 -19.21 0.61
N ASN A 5 -19.16 -18.10 0.91
CA ASN A 5 -19.39 -17.36 2.14
C ASN A 5 -19.58 -15.88 1.78
N PRO A 6 -20.81 -15.33 1.92
CA PRO A 6 -21.07 -13.93 1.60
C PRO A 6 -20.20 -12.95 2.39
N LEU A 7 -19.85 -13.27 3.64
CA LEU A 7 -18.99 -12.42 4.45
C LEU A 7 -17.57 -12.36 3.89
N ASN A 8 -17.06 -13.50 3.37
CA ASN A 8 -15.76 -13.52 2.71
C ASN A 8 -15.78 -12.71 1.43
N GLU A 9 -16.85 -12.78 0.65
CA GLU A 9 -16.97 -11.97 -0.56
C GLU A 9 -17.03 -10.48 -0.27
N ILE A 10 -17.78 -10.08 0.74
CA ILE A 10 -17.83 -8.70 1.19
C ILE A 10 -16.45 -8.24 1.64
N HIS A 11 -15.75 -9.07 2.39
CA HIS A 11 -14.41 -8.78 2.88
C HIS A 11 -13.41 -8.62 1.72
N VAL A 12 -13.46 -9.53 0.75
CA VAL A 12 -12.63 -9.46 -0.45
C VAL A 12 -12.93 -8.20 -1.26
N ALA A 13 -14.21 -7.87 -1.45
CA ALA A 13 -14.61 -6.68 -2.19
C ALA A 13 -14.11 -5.41 -1.49
N SER A 14 -14.21 -5.36 -0.18
CA SER A 14 -13.71 -4.25 0.62
C SER A 14 -12.19 -4.11 0.50
N ALA A 15 -11.46 -5.22 0.56
CA ALA A 15 -10.00 -5.23 0.42
C ALA A 15 -9.58 -4.75 -0.97
N ARG A 16 -10.25 -5.25 -2.03
CA ARG A 16 -9.98 -4.82 -3.40
C ARG A 16 -10.21 -3.32 -3.57
N ALA A 17 -11.32 -2.81 -3.04
CA ALA A 17 -11.63 -1.37 -3.10
C ALA A 17 -10.57 -0.54 -2.39
N ALA A 18 -10.11 -0.96 -1.22
CA ALA A 18 -9.06 -0.28 -0.49
C ALA A 18 -7.75 -0.24 -1.27
N VAL A 19 -7.38 -1.35 -1.91
CA VAL A 19 -6.17 -1.43 -2.72
C VAL A 19 -6.29 -0.54 -3.96
N VAL A 20 -7.41 -0.55 -4.65
CA VAL A 20 -7.65 0.29 -5.83
C VAL A 20 -7.51 1.77 -5.46
N GLU A 21 -8.16 2.17 -4.36
CA GLU A 21 -8.08 3.55 -3.89
C GLU A 21 -6.65 3.94 -3.53
N ALA A 22 -5.93 3.07 -2.84
CA ALA A 22 -4.54 3.31 -2.46
C ALA A 22 -3.64 3.42 -3.69
N ALA A 23 -3.79 2.53 -4.68
CA ALA A 23 -3.00 2.57 -5.91
C ALA A 23 -3.25 3.85 -6.69
N LYS A 24 -4.51 4.26 -6.82
CA LYS A 24 -4.88 5.53 -7.48
C LYS A 24 -4.32 6.73 -6.73
N GLY A 25 -4.41 6.72 -5.40
CA GLY A 25 -3.90 7.81 -4.57
C GLY A 25 -2.38 7.94 -4.63
N LEU A 26 -1.66 6.82 -4.68
CA LEU A 26 -0.21 6.83 -4.88
C LEU A 26 0.16 7.35 -6.26
N ARG A 27 -0.59 6.93 -7.28
CA ARG A 27 -0.37 7.37 -8.67
C ARG A 27 -0.54 8.87 -8.82
N SER A 28 -1.58 9.43 -8.20
CA SER A 28 -1.89 10.86 -8.30
C SER A 28 -1.06 11.72 -7.36
N GLY A 29 -0.42 11.11 -6.36
CA GLY A 29 0.30 11.85 -5.34
C GLY A 29 -0.60 12.41 -4.23
N GLU A 30 -1.89 12.12 -4.26
CA GLU A 30 -2.84 12.62 -3.25
C GLU A 30 -2.74 11.87 -1.92
N LEU A 31 -2.31 10.62 -1.95
CA LEU A 31 -2.17 9.80 -0.75
C LEU A 31 -0.71 9.82 -0.29
N PRO A 32 -0.44 10.04 1.00
CA PRO A 32 0.93 9.93 1.53
C PRO A 32 1.53 8.57 1.20
N PHE A 33 2.81 8.59 0.79
CA PHE A 33 3.50 7.39 0.27
C PHE A 33 3.43 6.22 1.24
N ILE A 34 3.81 6.42 2.49
CA ILE A 34 3.87 5.33 3.47
C ILE A 34 2.47 4.76 3.76
N GLU A 35 1.45 5.61 3.83
CA GLU A 35 0.08 5.15 4.03
C GLU A 35 -0.41 4.26 2.90
N GLY A 36 -0.13 4.65 1.66
CA GLY A 36 -0.49 3.85 0.49
C GLY A 36 0.23 2.52 0.46
N VAL A 37 1.53 2.52 0.74
CA VAL A 37 2.34 1.31 0.81
C VAL A 37 1.77 0.33 1.86
N ARG A 38 1.49 0.83 3.05
CA ARG A 38 0.97 0.02 4.15
C ARG A 38 -0.40 -0.56 3.85
N THR A 39 -1.26 0.22 3.21
CA THR A 39 -2.60 -0.24 2.83
C THR A 39 -2.50 -1.40 1.85
N ILE A 40 -1.73 -1.25 0.79
CA ILE A 40 -1.58 -2.31 -0.23
C ILE A 40 -0.94 -3.55 0.38
N SER A 41 0.12 -3.38 1.15
CA SER A 41 0.80 -4.49 1.80
C SER A 41 -0.12 -5.26 2.75
N ALA A 42 -0.85 -4.56 3.60
CA ALA A 42 -1.75 -5.19 4.57
C ALA A 42 -2.91 -5.93 3.91
N GLN A 43 -3.47 -5.36 2.84
CA GLN A 43 -4.62 -5.95 2.16
C GLN A 43 -4.29 -7.13 1.26
N ARG A 44 -3.01 -7.38 0.98
CA ARG A 44 -2.60 -8.47 0.08
C ARG A 44 -3.09 -9.84 0.53
N PHE A 45 -3.27 -10.03 1.83
CA PHE A 45 -3.76 -11.30 2.38
C PHE A 45 -5.24 -11.54 2.11
N CYS A 46 -5.97 -10.48 1.74
CA CYS A 46 -7.42 -10.54 1.51
C CYS A 46 -7.80 -10.39 0.03
N VAL A 47 -6.80 -10.25 -0.84
CA VAL A 47 -7.04 -10.10 -2.29
C VAL A 47 -6.56 -11.36 -3.00
N PRO A 48 -7.46 -12.12 -3.66
CA PRO A 48 -7.05 -13.33 -4.37
C PRO A 48 -5.97 -13.04 -5.41
N GLY A 49 -4.91 -13.85 -5.41
CA GLY A 49 -3.80 -13.71 -6.33
C GLY A 49 -2.72 -12.71 -5.91
N ALA A 50 -2.97 -11.90 -4.89
CA ALA A 50 -2.03 -10.86 -4.47
C ALA A 50 -0.72 -11.43 -3.90
N LEU A 51 -0.79 -12.55 -3.19
CA LEU A 51 0.40 -13.15 -2.56
C LEU A 51 1.44 -13.63 -3.58
N ASP A 52 1.01 -13.90 -4.81
CA ASP A 52 1.89 -14.32 -5.90
C ASP A 52 2.21 -13.19 -6.87
N SER A 53 1.67 -11.99 -6.64
CA SER A 53 1.86 -10.85 -7.52
C SER A 53 3.16 -10.12 -7.21
N PRO A 54 4.07 -9.95 -8.19
CA PRO A 54 5.29 -9.18 -7.98
C PRO A 54 5.01 -7.73 -7.55
N ASP A 55 3.91 -7.16 -8.02
CA ASP A 55 3.55 -5.78 -7.69
C ASP A 55 3.15 -5.64 -6.22
N PHE A 56 2.37 -6.58 -5.70
CA PHE A 56 2.05 -6.60 -4.27
C PHE A 56 3.29 -6.89 -3.42
N LEU A 57 4.15 -7.81 -3.86
CA LEU A 57 5.38 -8.14 -3.16
C LEU A 57 6.34 -6.95 -3.12
N PHE A 58 6.35 -6.13 -4.16
CA PHE A 58 7.12 -4.89 -4.20
C PHE A 58 6.71 -3.96 -3.04
N PHE A 59 5.39 -3.75 -2.86
CA PHE A 59 4.91 -2.92 -1.76
C PHE A 59 5.16 -3.56 -0.40
N ALA A 60 5.06 -4.88 -0.30
CA ALA A 60 5.38 -5.59 0.94
C ALA A 60 6.84 -5.39 1.35
N ALA A 61 7.75 -5.38 0.38
CA ALA A 61 9.17 -5.15 0.64
C ALA A 61 9.42 -3.72 1.16
N ILE A 62 8.78 -2.72 0.56
CA ILE A 62 8.89 -1.33 1.02
C ILE A 62 8.28 -1.19 2.41
N ASP A 63 7.15 -1.83 2.67
CA ASP A 63 6.51 -1.81 3.99
C ASP A 63 7.47 -2.37 5.05
N SER A 64 8.11 -3.49 4.76
CA SER A 64 9.11 -4.08 5.66
C SER A 64 10.30 -3.16 5.89
N GLU A 65 10.79 -2.49 4.86
CA GLU A 65 11.90 -1.55 4.94
C GLU A 65 11.56 -0.31 5.78
N THR A 66 10.29 0.07 5.82
CA THR A 66 9.84 1.30 6.47
C THR A 66 8.94 1.05 7.69
N ASP A 67 8.89 -0.16 8.20
CA ASP A 67 7.98 -0.53 9.30
C ASP A 67 8.31 0.19 10.62
N HIS A 68 9.54 0.68 10.78
CA HIS A 68 9.96 1.45 11.95
C HIS A 68 9.44 2.88 11.96
N LEU A 69 8.91 3.38 10.84
CA LEU A 69 8.36 4.73 10.78
C LEU A 69 7.02 4.79 11.54
N PRO A 70 6.76 5.86 12.30
CA PRO A 70 5.53 5.92 13.10
C PRO A 70 4.28 5.99 12.22
N ALA A 71 3.24 5.28 12.64
CA ALA A 71 1.92 5.39 12.02
C ALA A 71 1.34 6.79 12.26
N ALA A 72 0.42 7.21 11.38
CA ALA A 72 -0.16 8.55 11.45
C ALA A 72 -0.71 8.87 12.84
N HIS A 73 -1.40 7.91 13.48
CA HIS A 73 -2.00 8.11 14.80
C HIS A 73 -0.97 8.19 15.94
N MET A 74 0.27 7.79 15.70
CA MET A 74 1.34 7.82 16.71
C MET A 74 2.19 9.10 16.62
N ARG A 75 2.04 9.86 15.54
CA ARG A 75 2.92 11.01 15.29
C ARG A 75 2.83 12.08 16.37
N ALA A 76 1.66 12.29 16.95
CA ALA A 76 1.46 13.27 18.00
C ALA A 76 2.29 12.97 19.27
N GLN A 77 2.72 11.73 19.44
CA GLN A 77 3.52 11.30 20.60
C GLN A 77 5.01 11.31 20.32
N CYS A 78 5.41 11.66 19.11
CA CYS A 78 6.82 11.71 18.72
C CYS A 78 7.36 13.12 18.82
N SER A 79 8.68 13.24 19.08
CA SER A 79 9.33 14.54 19.08
C SER A 79 9.37 15.12 17.67
N THR A 80 9.43 16.45 17.57
CA THR A 80 9.53 17.14 16.29
C THR A 80 10.78 16.71 15.52
N SER A 81 11.92 16.61 16.20
CA SER A 81 13.17 16.21 15.54
C SER A 81 13.12 14.77 15.01
N TRP A 82 12.46 13.88 15.74
CA TRP A 82 12.27 12.50 15.28
C TRP A 82 11.37 12.44 14.04
N LEU A 83 10.29 13.22 14.05
CA LEU A 83 9.38 13.29 12.89
C LEU A 83 10.09 13.85 11.65
N GLU A 84 10.94 14.87 11.83
CA GLU A 84 11.74 15.41 10.71
C GLU A 84 12.66 14.35 10.12
N THR A 85 13.31 13.54 10.96
CA THR A 85 14.16 12.45 10.54
C THR A 85 13.34 11.39 9.77
N CYS A 86 12.20 10.99 10.31
CA CYS A 86 11.30 10.02 9.68
C CYS A 86 10.79 10.52 8.33
N ASP A 87 10.41 11.79 8.26
CA ASP A 87 9.86 12.37 7.02
C ASP A 87 10.94 12.46 5.93
N ARG A 88 12.18 12.75 6.29
CA ARG A 88 13.29 12.71 5.34
C ARG A 88 13.53 11.31 4.81
N GLU A 89 13.49 10.30 5.68
CA GLU A 89 13.64 8.91 5.27
C GLU A 89 12.52 8.47 4.34
N ALA A 90 11.28 8.77 4.70
CA ALA A 90 10.12 8.46 3.86
C ALA A 90 10.22 9.10 2.49
N SER A 91 10.63 10.37 2.43
CA SER A 91 10.82 11.09 1.16
C SER A 91 11.92 10.47 0.31
N ALA A 92 13.01 10.04 0.94
CA ALA A 92 14.14 9.40 0.24
C ALA A 92 13.71 8.04 -0.35
N VAL A 93 12.98 7.24 0.40
CA VAL A 93 12.46 5.96 -0.07
C VAL A 93 11.49 6.18 -1.24
N ALA A 94 10.57 7.14 -1.10
CA ALA A 94 9.62 7.47 -2.15
C ALA A 94 10.32 7.91 -3.43
N ALA A 95 11.34 8.77 -3.32
CA ALA A 95 12.10 9.25 -4.46
C ALA A 95 12.87 8.10 -5.15
N THR A 96 13.47 7.22 -4.35
CA THR A 96 14.24 6.08 -4.86
C THR A 96 13.36 5.15 -5.70
N HIS A 97 12.11 4.94 -5.29
CA HIS A 97 11.21 3.97 -5.90
C HIS A 97 10.13 4.59 -6.80
N ALA A 98 10.19 5.90 -7.06
CA ALA A 98 9.09 6.63 -7.74
C ALA A 98 8.61 5.98 -9.04
N GLY A 99 9.54 5.62 -9.94
CA GLY A 99 9.18 4.99 -11.21
C GLY A 99 8.59 3.60 -11.02
N ALA A 100 9.21 2.81 -10.14
CA ALA A 100 8.75 1.46 -9.85
C ALA A 100 7.38 1.47 -9.13
N VAL A 101 7.12 2.46 -8.29
CA VAL A 101 5.81 2.62 -7.63
C VAL A 101 4.72 2.84 -8.67
N GLY A 102 4.95 3.73 -9.63
CA GLY A 102 3.99 3.97 -10.70
C GLY A 102 3.68 2.71 -11.50
N ALA A 103 4.72 1.98 -11.89
CA ALA A 103 4.57 0.72 -12.63
C ALA A 103 3.84 -0.33 -11.82
N ALA A 104 4.16 -0.47 -10.53
CA ALA A 104 3.50 -1.44 -9.65
C ALA A 104 2.02 -1.08 -9.44
N CYS A 105 1.70 0.20 -9.28
CA CYS A 105 0.31 0.65 -9.19
C CYS A 105 -0.47 0.31 -10.46
N ASP A 106 0.12 0.54 -11.62
CA ASP A 106 -0.51 0.19 -12.90
C ASP A 106 -0.75 -1.32 -13.00
N GLY A 107 0.21 -2.13 -12.61
CA GLY A 107 0.09 -3.58 -12.60
C GLY A 107 -1.03 -4.06 -11.68
N ILE A 108 -1.13 -3.47 -10.49
CA ILE A 108 -2.19 -3.80 -9.54
C ILE A 108 -3.57 -3.42 -10.08
N LEU A 109 -3.70 -2.21 -10.62
CA LEU A 109 -4.97 -1.76 -11.20
C LEU A 109 -5.40 -2.65 -12.35
N LEU A 110 -4.46 -3.05 -13.19
CA LEU A 110 -4.73 -3.96 -14.29
C LEU A 110 -5.17 -5.35 -13.78
N MET A 111 -4.46 -5.88 -12.78
CA MET A 111 -4.78 -7.16 -12.17
C MET A 111 -6.19 -7.15 -11.56
N LEU A 112 -6.61 -6.04 -10.96
CA LEU A 112 -7.93 -5.90 -10.36
C LEU A 112 -8.99 -5.43 -11.36
N ASP A 113 -8.63 -5.39 -12.64
CA ASP A 113 -9.52 -5.00 -13.74
C ASP A 113 -10.05 -3.56 -13.61
N GLU A 114 -9.22 -2.70 -13.07
CA GLU A 114 -9.50 -1.27 -12.95
C GLU A 114 -8.57 -0.50 -13.87
N THR A 115 -9.14 0.36 -14.68
CA THR A 115 -8.35 1.28 -15.49
C THR A 115 -8.27 2.64 -14.82
N ALA A 116 -7.10 3.23 -14.87
CA ALA A 116 -6.87 4.57 -14.32
C ALA A 116 -7.67 5.63 -15.07
#